data_12acb43d767b032fe102adf522aa4d30
#
_entry.id   12acb43d767b032fe102adf522aa4d30
#
_cell.length_a   1.000
_cell.length_b   1.000
_cell.length_c   1.000
_cell.angle_alpha   90.00
_cell.angle_beta   90.00
_cell.angle_gamma   90.00
#
_symmetry.space_group_name_H-M   'P 1'
#
loop_
_entity.id
_entity.type
_entity.pdbx_description
1 polymer ?
#
loop_
_entity_poly.entity_id
_entity_poly.type
_entity_poly.pdbx_seq_one_letter_code
_entity_poly.pdbx_strand_id
1 'polypeptide(L)'
;LENKEHLKLIVEGCVRGERKSQEALFKQLYGKMLVVCYRYINDKDAAQDVLQDGFIKVFDKLGFFDFSGSFEGWVRRIIVNTAIDSIRKSNKNPFLSDQDTDFKQEAVDEMVEKEELEFKTLKAEVALEAISKLSPAYRTVFNLFVLEDFTHREIAEMLGINEGTSKSNLAKAKMNLQRILAEKFKYIES
;
A
#
# COMPACT_ATOMS: atom_id res chain seq x y z
N LEU A 1 15.33 0.57 15.78
CA LEU A 1 14.24 0.89 16.69
C LEU A 1 14.77 1.82 17.76
N GLU A 2 14.65 3.10 17.50
CA GLU A 2 14.92 4.15 18.47
C GLU A 2 14.06 3.93 19.70
N ASN A 3 14.68 4.14 20.83
CA ASN A 3 14.13 4.00 22.17
C ASN A 3 12.70 4.59 22.23
N LYS A 4 11.74 3.84 22.74
CA LYS A 4 10.34 4.28 22.90
C LYS A 4 10.23 5.67 23.55
N GLU A 5 11.15 6.02 24.44
CA GLU A 5 11.22 7.32 25.09
C GLU A 5 11.58 8.45 24.10
N HIS A 6 12.52 8.22 23.20
CA HIS A 6 12.87 9.20 22.16
C HIS A 6 11.73 9.47 21.20
N LEU A 7 11.06 8.40 20.74
CA LEU A 7 9.85 8.53 19.92
C LEU A 7 8.76 9.32 20.64
N LYS A 8 8.55 9.05 21.93
CA LYS A 8 7.57 9.75 22.75
C LYS A 8 7.86 11.25 22.81
N LEU A 9 9.11 11.63 23.06
CA LEU A 9 9.53 13.04 23.07
C LEU A 9 9.26 13.74 21.74
N ILE A 10 9.57 13.08 20.60
CA ILE A 10 9.30 13.62 19.27
C ILE A 10 7.79 13.80 19.05
N VAL A 11 6.99 12.77 19.36
CA VAL A 11 5.52 12.83 19.21
C VAL A 11 4.92 13.93 20.07
N GLU A 12 5.30 14.02 21.34
CA GLU A 12 4.86 15.09 22.25
C GLU A 12 5.25 16.49 21.73
N GLY A 13 6.48 16.63 21.20
CA GLY A 13 6.91 17.87 20.57
C GLY A 13 6.06 18.22 19.34
N CYS A 14 5.74 17.23 18.51
CA CYS A 14 4.84 17.43 17.38
C CYS A 14 3.45 17.87 17.82
N VAL A 15 2.89 17.27 18.86
CA VAL A 15 1.57 17.63 19.43
C VAL A 15 1.57 19.08 19.95
N ARG A 16 2.68 19.54 20.51
CA ARG A 16 2.87 20.95 20.93
C ARG A 16 3.10 21.90 19.75
N GLY A 17 3.16 21.42 18.52
CA GLY A 17 3.41 22.24 17.34
C GLY A 17 4.89 22.61 17.12
N GLU A 18 5.83 21.93 17.78
CA GLU A 18 7.26 22.19 17.65
C GLU A 18 7.77 21.81 16.25
N ARG A 19 8.11 22.82 15.44
CA ARG A 19 8.57 22.63 14.06
C ARG A 19 9.75 21.64 13.93
N LYS A 20 10.70 21.70 14.86
CA LYS A 20 11.87 20.78 14.84
C LYS A 20 11.46 19.32 15.02
N SER A 21 10.51 19.05 15.91
CA SER A 21 9.97 17.70 16.15
C SER A 21 9.19 17.21 14.93
N GLN A 22 8.38 18.06 14.31
CA GLN A 22 7.65 17.72 13.08
C GLN A 22 8.59 17.44 11.92
N GLU A 23 9.63 18.25 11.73
CA GLU A 23 10.65 18.05 10.70
C GLU A 23 11.44 16.74 10.91
N ALA A 24 11.82 16.44 12.15
CA ALA A 24 12.50 15.19 12.48
C ALA A 24 11.64 13.96 12.18
N LEU A 25 10.38 13.98 12.59
CA LEU A 25 9.44 12.90 12.33
C LEU A 25 9.20 12.69 10.83
N PHE A 26 8.99 13.79 10.10
CA PHE A 26 8.79 13.76 8.66
C PHE A 26 10.01 13.15 7.95
N LYS A 27 11.23 13.62 8.23
CA LYS A 27 12.45 13.11 7.63
C LYS A 27 12.66 11.61 7.89
N GLN A 28 12.35 11.17 9.11
CA GLN A 28 12.51 9.76 9.51
C GLN A 28 11.58 8.82 8.73
N LEU A 29 10.37 9.25 8.41
CA LEU A 29 9.35 8.41 7.79
C LEU A 29 9.16 8.67 6.30
N TYR A 30 9.64 9.80 5.77
CA TYR A 30 9.40 10.25 4.40
C TYR A 30 9.66 9.15 3.36
N GLY A 31 10.86 8.61 3.31
CA GLY A 31 11.25 7.62 2.29
C GLY A 31 10.39 6.36 2.33
N LYS A 32 10.12 5.84 3.53
CA LYS A 32 9.29 4.66 3.71
C LYS A 32 7.83 4.91 3.28
N MET A 33 7.26 6.04 3.69
CA MET A 33 5.87 6.38 3.39
C MET A 33 5.70 6.78 1.92
N LEU A 34 6.71 7.36 1.29
CA LEU A 34 6.70 7.62 -0.15
C LEU A 34 6.62 6.32 -0.95
N VAL A 35 7.40 5.29 -0.59
CA VAL A 35 7.30 3.97 -1.21
C VAL A 35 5.89 3.37 -1.03
N VAL A 36 5.26 3.57 0.13
CA VAL A 36 3.86 3.18 0.34
C VAL A 36 2.94 3.89 -0.64
N CYS A 37 3.04 5.22 -0.79
CA CYS A 37 2.24 5.97 -1.75
C CYS A 37 2.44 5.49 -3.19
N TYR A 38 3.69 5.24 -3.60
CA TYR A 38 3.99 4.75 -4.95
C TYR A 38 3.33 3.41 -5.31
N ARG A 39 3.17 2.53 -4.35
CA ARG A 39 2.49 1.26 -4.58
C ARG A 39 1.02 1.40 -4.96
N TYR A 40 0.39 2.51 -4.57
CA TYR A 40 -1.01 2.82 -4.91
C TYR A 40 -1.12 3.78 -6.09
N ILE A 41 -0.32 4.84 -6.08
CA ILE A 41 -0.34 5.93 -7.05
C ILE A 41 0.89 5.80 -7.95
N ASN A 42 0.72 5.25 -9.15
CA ASN A 42 1.82 4.97 -10.09
C ASN A 42 2.28 6.24 -10.85
N ASP A 43 2.27 7.37 -10.17
CA ASP A 43 2.73 8.68 -10.64
C ASP A 43 3.50 9.36 -9.51
N LYS A 44 4.67 9.92 -9.85
CA LYS A 44 5.61 10.43 -8.85
C LYS A 44 5.09 11.66 -8.13
N ASP A 45 4.56 12.59 -8.88
CA ASP A 45 4.14 13.88 -8.34
C ASP A 45 2.85 13.71 -7.54
N ALA A 46 1.89 12.95 -8.08
CA ALA A 46 0.66 12.60 -7.37
C ALA A 46 0.92 11.79 -6.09
N ALA A 47 1.93 10.90 -6.08
CA ALA A 47 2.29 10.16 -4.88
C ALA A 47 2.90 11.07 -3.80
N GLN A 48 3.67 12.10 -4.19
CA GLN A 48 4.19 13.10 -3.27
C GLN A 48 3.08 13.98 -2.68
N ASP A 49 2.10 14.38 -3.48
CA ASP A 49 0.94 15.13 -3.00
C ASP A 49 0.13 14.33 -1.99
N VAL A 50 -0.16 13.06 -2.29
CA VAL A 50 -0.84 12.15 -1.38
C VAL A 50 -0.04 11.95 -0.08
N LEU A 51 1.29 11.88 -0.16
CA LEU A 51 2.16 11.78 1.01
C LEU A 51 2.05 13.03 1.88
N GLN A 52 2.06 14.24 1.29
CA GLN A 52 1.92 15.50 2.02
C GLN A 52 0.57 15.57 2.73
N ASP A 53 -0.52 15.28 2.01
CA ASP A 53 -1.88 15.21 2.58
C ASP A 53 -1.96 14.19 3.73
N GLY A 54 -1.29 13.06 3.56
CA GLY A 54 -1.20 12.02 4.57
C GLY A 54 -0.47 12.49 5.83
N PHE A 55 0.66 13.20 5.69
CA PHE A 55 1.39 13.74 6.84
C PHE A 55 0.62 14.87 7.55
N ILE A 56 -0.13 15.69 6.84
CA ILE A 56 -1.04 16.66 7.49
C ILE A 56 -1.99 15.92 8.42
N LYS A 57 -2.66 14.85 7.91
CA LYS A 57 -3.57 14.02 8.73
C LYS A 57 -2.84 13.30 9.88
N VAL A 58 -1.57 12.90 9.69
CA VAL A 58 -0.76 12.30 10.76
C VAL A 58 -0.55 13.32 11.86
N PHE A 59 -0.11 14.53 11.55
CA PHE A 59 0.11 15.58 12.56
C PHE A 59 -1.17 15.96 13.30
N ASP A 60 -2.30 16.08 12.60
CA ASP A 60 -3.60 16.37 13.19
C ASP A 60 -4.06 15.25 14.18
N LYS A 61 -3.65 14.01 13.92
CA LYS A 61 -4.09 12.85 14.71
C LYS A 61 -3.07 12.37 15.74
N LEU A 62 -1.87 12.95 15.80
CA LEU A 62 -0.81 12.50 16.72
C LEU A 62 -1.24 12.44 18.19
N GLY A 63 -2.10 13.37 18.62
CA GLY A 63 -2.62 13.37 19.98
C GLY A 63 -3.48 12.16 20.36
N PHE A 64 -3.93 11.38 19.38
CA PHE A 64 -4.70 10.14 19.60
C PHE A 64 -3.85 8.87 19.57
N PHE A 65 -2.56 8.97 19.34
CA PHE A 65 -1.67 7.81 19.37
C PHE A 65 -1.33 7.44 20.82
N ASP A 66 -1.75 6.25 21.24
CA ASP A 66 -1.68 5.79 22.62
C ASP A 66 -0.42 4.99 22.97
N PHE A 67 0.53 4.87 22.05
CA PHE A 67 1.77 4.09 22.18
C PHE A 67 1.57 2.57 22.43
N SER A 68 0.38 2.02 22.21
CA SER A 68 0.08 0.60 22.42
C SER A 68 0.60 -0.29 21.28
N GLY A 69 0.91 0.26 20.11
CA GLY A 69 1.34 -0.48 18.93
C GLY A 69 2.54 0.13 18.20
N SER A 70 2.78 -0.32 16.99
CA SER A 70 3.81 0.23 16.12
C SER A 70 3.42 1.63 15.63
N PHE A 71 4.21 2.63 15.98
CA PHE A 71 4.02 3.99 15.48
C PHE A 71 4.10 4.07 13.95
N GLU A 72 5.09 3.41 13.36
CA GLU A 72 5.23 3.34 11.90
C GLU A 72 4.00 2.69 11.25
N GLY A 73 3.47 1.63 11.84
CA GLY A 73 2.25 0.97 11.39
C GLY A 73 1.02 1.88 11.47
N TRP A 74 0.91 2.66 12.56
CA TRP A 74 -0.17 3.63 12.73
C TRP A 74 -0.10 4.75 11.69
N VAL A 75 1.09 5.33 11.45
CA VAL A 75 1.31 6.32 10.38
C VAL A 75 0.98 5.72 9.01
N ARG A 76 1.51 4.52 8.72
CA ARG A 76 1.26 3.79 7.47
C ARG A 76 -0.24 3.65 7.19
N ARG A 77 -1.03 3.29 8.19
CA ARG A 77 -2.48 3.15 8.03
C ARG A 77 -3.17 4.46 7.62
N ILE A 78 -2.71 5.61 8.16
CA ILE A 78 -3.21 6.93 7.76
C ILE A 78 -2.82 7.26 6.31
N ILE A 79 -1.57 6.98 5.93
CA ILE A 79 -1.07 7.20 4.56
C ILE A 79 -1.83 6.33 3.56
N VAL A 80 -2.01 5.03 3.84
CA VAL A 80 -2.77 4.11 2.99
C VAL A 80 -4.21 4.60 2.80
N ASN A 81 -4.90 4.94 3.88
CA ASN A 81 -6.26 5.50 3.79
C ASN A 81 -6.30 6.76 2.94
N THR A 82 -5.29 7.63 3.04
CA THR A 82 -5.22 8.85 2.23
C THR A 82 -5.01 8.52 0.75
N ALA A 83 -4.17 7.53 0.43
CA ALA A 83 -3.99 7.07 -0.94
C ALA A 83 -5.28 6.47 -1.53
N ILE A 84 -6.01 5.66 -0.75
CA ILE A 84 -7.32 5.12 -1.16
C ILE A 84 -8.34 6.23 -1.39
N ASP A 85 -8.41 7.22 -0.50
CA ASP A 85 -9.29 8.39 -0.66
C ASP A 85 -8.98 9.15 -1.96
N SER A 86 -7.69 9.32 -2.29
CA SER A 86 -7.25 9.96 -3.53
C SER A 86 -7.70 9.17 -4.77
N ILE A 87 -7.52 7.84 -4.76
CA ILE A 87 -7.98 6.95 -5.85
C ILE A 87 -9.50 7.06 -6.04
N ARG A 88 -10.27 7.05 -4.94
CA ARG A 88 -11.74 7.11 -4.99
C ARG A 88 -12.25 8.46 -5.51
N LYS A 89 -11.56 9.56 -5.19
CA LYS A 89 -11.92 10.91 -5.66
C LYS A 89 -11.50 11.18 -7.10
N SER A 90 -10.57 10.41 -7.63
CA SER A 90 -10.13 10.55 -9.02
C SER A 90 -11.26 10.27 -10.00
N ASN A 91 -11.35 11.07 -11.07
CA ASN A 91 -12.28 10.83 -12.20
C ASN A 91 -12.02 9.50 -12.93
N LYS A 92 -10.88 8.87 -12.66
CA LYS A 92 -10.48 7.55 -13.16
C LYS A 92 -10.56 6.48 -12.08
N ASN A 93 -11.51 6.59 -11.15
CA ASN A 93 -11.70 5.58 -10.11
C ASN A 93 -11.91 4.19 -10.76
N PRO A 94 -10.97 3.25 -10.59
CA PRO A 94 -11.01 1.96 -11.27
C PRO A 94 -12.10 1.01 -10.77
N PHE A 95 -12.80 1.40 -9.69
CA PHE A 95 -13.89 0.61 -9.10
C PHE A 95 -15.28 1.09 -9.49
N LEU A 96 -15.39 2.21 -10.24
CA LEU A 96 -16.67 2.77 -10.71
C LEU A 96 -16.99 2.38 -12.16
N SER A 97 -16.03 1.91 -12.94
CA SER A 97 -16.27 1.44 -14.30
C SER A 97 -16.52 -0.06 -14.28
N ASP A 98 -17.68 -0.49 -14.80
CA ASP A 98 -18.01 -1.89 -15.13
C ASP A 98 -17.13 -2.48 -16.26
N GLN A 99 -15.91 -2.01 -16.41
CA GLN A 99 -14.96 -2.62 -17.33
C GLN A 99 -14.33 -3.86 -16.67
N ASP A 100 -15.18 -4.85 -16.41
CA ASP A 100 -14.77 -6.25 -16.47
C ASP A 100 -14.44 -6.57 -17.92
N THR A 101 -13.23 -6.21 -18.34
CA THR A 101 -12.65 -6.82 -19.53
C THR A 101 -12.44 -8.29 -19.21
N ASP A 102 -13.34 -9.08 -19.79
CA ASP A 102 -13.37 -10.54 -19.81
C ASP A 102 -12.01 -11.20 -19.64
N PHE A 103 -11.83 -11.82 -18.47
CA PHE A 103 -11.07 -13.05 -18.39
C PHE A 103 -12.01 -14.12 -17.82
N LYS A 104 -12.37 -15.08 -18.67
CA LYS A 104 -13.12 -16.27 -18.30
C LYS A 104 -12.53 -16.86 -17.02
N GLN A 105 -13.41 -17.09 -16.09
CA GLN A 105 -13.18 -17.75 -14.83
C GLN A 105 -12.79 -19.20 -15.08
N GLU A 106 -11.49 -19.49 -15.23
CA GLU A 106 -10.98 -20.82 -14.95
C GLU A 106 -10.81 -20.91 -13.45
N ALA A 107 -11.45 -21.89 -12.86
CA ALA A 107 -11.33 -22.20 -11.44
C ALA A 107 -9.85 -22.45 -11.13
N VAL A 108 -9.26 -21.53 -10.35
CA VAL A 108 -7.91 -21.74 -9.84
C VAL A 108 -8.05 -22.51 -8.54
N ASP A 109 -7.64 -23.78 -8.59
CA ASP A 109 -7.46 -24.63 -7.42
C ASP A 109 -6.62 -23.93 -6.35
N GLU A 110 -7.03 -24.10 -5.10
CA GLU A 110 -6.37 -23.62 -3.88
C GLU A 110 -5.05 -24.36 -3.59
N MET A 111 -4.12 -24.38 -4.52
CA MET A 111 -2.81 -24.99 -4.30
C MET A 111 -1.69 -24.01 -4.68
N VAL A 112 -1.48 -22.99 -3.87
CA VAL A 112 -0.15 -22.36 -3.70
C VAL A 112 0.01 -21.95 -2.23
N GLU A 113 0.14 -22.95 -1.35
CA GLU A 113 0.83 -22.77 -0.09
C GLU A 113 2.32 -22.99 -0.30
N LYS A 114 3.10 -22.04 0.16
CA LYS A 114 4.52 -22.12 0.53
C LYS A 114 5.52 -22.47 -0.59
N GLU A 115 6.03 -21.45 -1.25
CA GLU A 115 7.46 -21.40 -1.51
C GLU A 115 8.04 -20.19 -0.78
N GLU A 116 8.90 -20.47 0.18
CA GLU A 116 9.56 -19.53 1.05
C GLU A 116 10.42 -18.55 0.26
N LEU A 117 10.14 -17.29 0.53
CA LEU A 117 10.73 -16.10 -0.06
C LEU A 117 12.18 -15.89 0.42
N GLU A 118 13.15 -16.55 -0.18
CA GLU A 118 14.56 -16.16 -0.13
C GLU A 118 14.90 -15.20 -1.26
N PHE A 119 14.55 -13.90 -1.07
CA PHE A 119 14.74 -12.94 -2.13
C PHE A 119 15.04 -11.52 -1.60
N LYS A 120 16.25 -11.22 -1.14
CA LYS A 120 16.40 -10.11 -0.20
C LYS A 120 16.92 -8.74 -0.70
N THR A 121 17.07 -8.41 -1.99
CA THR A 121 17.27 -6.99 -2.37
C THR A 121 16.99 -6.71 -3.85
N LEU A 122 17.64 -7.39 -4.77
CA LEU A 122 17.39 -7.28 -6.23
C LEU A 122 15.95 -7.69 -6.58
N LYS A 123 15.38 -8.51 -5.74
CA LYS A 123 14.04 -9.08 -5.87
C LYS A 123 12.93 -8.14 -5.40
N ALA A 124 13.22 -7.21 -4.49
CA ALA A 124 12.25 -6.19 -4.06
C ALA A 124 11.94 -5.19 -5.19
N GLU A 125 12.95 -4.76 -5.94
CA GLU A 125 12.77 -3.87 -7.09
C GLU A 125 11.98 -4.54 -8.21
N VAL A 126 12.30 -5.81 -8.52
CA VAL A 126 11.58 -6.61 -9.50
C VAL A 126 10.11 -6.82 -9.09
N ALA A 127 9.86 -7.09 -7.81
CA ALA A 127 8.51 -7.24 -7.28
C ALA A 127 7.70 -5.92 -7.36
N LEU A 128 8.30 -4.80 -6.97
CA LEU A 128 7.65 -3.48 -7.05
C LEU A 128 7.33 -3.11 -8.50
N GLU A 129 8.25 -3.38 -9.43
CA GLU A 129 8.01 -3.15 -10.86
C GLU A 129 6.89 -4.06 -11.39
N ALA A 130 6.84 -5.32 -10.99
CA ALA A 130 5.76 -6.23 -11.38
C ALA A 130 4.40 -5.76 -10.84
N ILE A 131 4.34 -5.33 -9.58
CA ILE A 131 3.15 -4.76 -8.96
C ILE A 131 2.71 -3.49 -9.69
N SER A 132 3.64 -2.63 -10.10
CA SER A 132 3.33 -1.39 -10.83
C SER A 132 2.66 -1.63 -12.18
N LYS A 133 2.90 -2.80 -12.80
CA LYS A 133 2.30 -3.22 -14.08
C LYS A 133 0.88 -3.77 -13.96
N LEU A 134 0.42 -4.07 -12.74
CA LEU A 134 -0.97 -4.45 -12.52
C LEU A 134 -1.93 -3.31 -12.86
N SER A 135 -3.15 -3.65 -13.28
CA SER A 135 -4.22 -2.65 -13.38
C SER A 135 -4.45 -1.97 -12.02
N PRO A 136 -4.89 -0.72 -11.97
CA PRO A 136 -5.08 0.00 -10.71
C PRO A 136 -5.97 -0.74 -9.71
N ALA A 137 -7.06 -1.39 -10.16
CA ALA A 137 -7.96 -2.15 -9.29
C ALA A 137 -7.26 -3.37 -8.68
N TYR A 138 -6.56 -4.18 -9.49
CA TYR A 138 -5.84 -5.37 -9.03
C TYR A 138 -4.69 -5.00 -8.10
N ARG A 139 -3.91 -3.97 -8.45
CA ARG A 139 -2.82 -3.46 -7.65
C ARG A 139 -3.28 -2.98 -6.28
N THR A 140 -4.38 -2.22 -6.22
CA THR A 140 -4.92 -1.71 -4.97
C THR A 140 -5.36 -2.83 -4.04
N VAL A 141 -6.15 -3.80 -4.55
CA VAL A 141 -6.60 -4.95 -3.74
C VAL A 141 -5.42 -5.81 -3.29
N PHE A 142 -4.44 -6.07 -4.19
CA PHE A 142 -3.24 -6.82 -3.85
C PHE A 142 -2.44 -6.15 -2.72
N ASN A 143 -2.18 -4.86 -2.83
CA ASN A 143 -1.44 -4.12 -1.80
C ASN A 143 -2.17 -4.14 -0.45
N LEU A 144 -3.48 -3.89 -0.44
CA LEU A 144 -4.26 -3.90 0.80
C LEU A 144 -4.27 -5.27 1.47
N PHE A 145 -4.45 -6.35 0.70
CA PHE A 145 -4.55 -7.70 1.26
C PHE A 145 -3.18 -8.28 1.64
N VAL A 146 -2.17 -8.17 0.73
CA VAL A 146 -0.90 -8.89 0.89
C VAL A 146 0.13 -8.08 1.68
N LEU A 147 0.15 -6.74 1.53
CA LEU A 147 1.19 -5.91 2.12
C LEU A 147 0.72 -5.12 3.34
N GLU A 148 -0.59 -4.92 3.49
CA GLU A 148 -1.16 -4.16 4.61
C GLU A 148 -2.08 -5.01 5.50
N ASP A 149 -2.21 -6.33 5.22
CA ASP A 149 -2.94 -7.33 6.02
C ASP A 149 -4.43 -7.00 6.27
N PHE A 150 -5.08 -6.26 5.34
CA PHE A 150 -6.52 -6.02 5.41
C PHE A 150 -7.30 -7.25 4.97
N THR A 151 -8.39 -7.54 5.67
CA THR A 151 -9.36 -8.57 5.26
C THR A 151 -10.16 -8.13 4.04
N HIS A 152 -10.71 -9.08 3.28
CA HIS A 152 -11.59 -8.76 2.14
C HIS A 152 -12.81 -7.92 2.52
N ARG A 153 -13.31 -8.08 3.74
CA ARG A 153 -14.40 -7.26 4.27
C ARG A 153 -13.98 -5.79 4.44
N GLU A 154 -12.85 -5.55 5.09
CA GLU A 154 -12.30 -4.19 5.25
C GLU A 154 -11.99 -3.55 3.89
N ILE A 155 -11.39 -4.32 2.97
CA ILE A 155 -11.10 -3.87 1.59
C ILE A 155 -12.40 -3.49 0.88
N ALA A 156 -13.44 -4.30 0.99
CA ALA A 156 -14.74 -4.02 0.38
C ALA A 156 -15.34 -2.70 0.91
N GLU A 157 -15.30 -2.49 2.23
CA GLU A 157 -15.75 -1.25 2.86
C GLU A 157 -14.91 -0.04 2.40
N MET A 158 -13.57 -0.17 2.39
CA MET A 158 -12.65 0.91 1.98
C MET A 158 -12.82 1.33 0.52
N LEU A 159 -13.05 0.36 -0.38
CA LEU A 159 -13.10 0.59 -1.83
C LEU A 159 -14.53 0.82 -2.34
N GLY A 160 -15.56 0.55 -1.54
CA GLY A 160 -16.96 0.64 -1.96
C GLY A 160 -17.35 -0.47 -2.94
N ILE A 161 -16.77 -1.66 -2.82
CA ILE A 161 -17.04 -2.86 -3.62
C ILE A 161 -17.61 -3.96 -2.73
N ASN A 162 -18.06 -5.09 -3.32
CA ASN A 162 -18.40 -6.26 -2.52
C ASN A 162 -17.17 -7.17 -2.25
N GLU A 163 -17.26 -8.05 -1.25
CA GLU A 163 -16.16 -8.96 -0.91
C GLU A 163 -15.81 -9.93 -2.04
N GLY A 164 -16.80 -10.36 -2.84
CA GLY A 164 -16.58 -11.21 -4.01
C GLY A 164 -15.72 -10.51 -5.06
N THR A 165 -15.97 -9.22 -5.30
CA THR A 165 -15.11 -8.39 -6.18
C THR A 165 -13.70 -8.26 -5.63
N SER A 166 -13.54 -8.08 -4.32
CA SER A 166 -12.21 -8.05 -3.69
C SER A 166 -11.47 -9.37 -3.87
N LYS A 167 -12.13 -10.52 -3.64
CA LYS A 167 -11.54 -11.86 -3.84
C LYS A 167 -11.14 -12.10 -5.30
N SER A 168 -12.02 -11.77 -6.25
CA SER A 168 -11.74 -11.97 -7.68
C SER A 168 -10.61 -11.06 -8.17
N ASN A 169 -10.54 -9.81 -7.71
CA ASN A 169 -9.45 -8.89 -8.05
C ASN A 169 -8.10 -9.38 -7.49
N LEU A 170 -8.07 -9.95 -6.28
CA LEU A 170 -6.87 -10.55 -5.72
C LEU A 170 -6.39 -11.76 -6.53
N ALA A 171 -7.32 -12.66 -6.91
CA ALA A 171 -6.99 -13.81 -7.74
C ALA A 171 -6.41 -13.39 -9.09
N LYS A 172 -7.07 -12.44 -9.78
CA LYS A 172 -6.58 -11.85 -11.03
C LYS A 172 -5.21 -11.15 -10.86
N ALA A 173 -5.00 -10.45 -9.75
CA ALA A 173 -3.71 -9.82 -9.43
C ALA A 173 -2.60 -10.86 -9.30
N LYS A 174 -2.81 -11.93 -8.53
CA LYS A 174 -1.83 -13.01 -8.35
C LYS A 174 -1.48 -13.68 -9.68
N MET A 175 -2.47 -14.01 -10.50
CA MET A 175 -2.27 -14.63 -11.81
C MET A 175 -1.46 -13.72 -12.76
N ASN A 176 -1.78 -12.42 -12.80
CA ASN A 176 -1.04 -11.47 -13.61
C ASN A 176 0.40 -11.28 -13.12
N LEU A 177 0.63 -11.24 -11.80
CA LEU A 177 1.98 -11.18 -11.24
C LEU A 177 2.82 -12.42 -11.59
N GLN A 178 2.25 -13.62 -11.48
CA GLN A 178 2.93 -14.85 -11.90
C GLN A 178 3.37 -14.79 -13.37
N ARG A 179 2.48 -14.32 -14.26
CA ARG A 179 2.81 -14.16 -15.69
C ARG A 179 3.94 -13.14 -15.90
N ILE A 180 3.84 -11.95 -15.30
CA ILE A 180 4.86 -10.89 -15.42
C ILE A 180 6.21 -11.37 -14.90
N LEU A 181 6.23 -12.06 -13.77
CA LEU A 181 7.46 -12.57 -13.18
C LEU A 181 8.05 -13.71 -14.02
N ALA A 182 7.24 -14.65 -14.52
CA ALA A 182 7.71 -15.73 -15.39
C ALA A 182 8.35 -15.18 -16.69
N GLU A 183 7.79 -14.16 -17.30
CA GLU A 183 8.39 -13.49 -18.45
C GLU A 183 9.75 -12.87 -18.10
N LYS A 184 9.87 -12.19 -16.95
CA LYS A 184 11.14 -11.57 -16.51
C LYS A 184 12.22 -12.61 -16.21
N PHE A 185 11.89 -13.70 -15.54
CA PHE A 185 12.88 -14.75 -15.21
C PHE A 185 13.40 -15.50 -16.42
N LYS A 186 12.61 -15.69 -17.47
CA LYS A 186 13.08 -16.24 -18.74
C LYS A 186 14.18 -15.39 -19.40
N TYR A 187 14.17 -14.07 -19.21
CA TYR A 187 15.20 -13.17 -19.74
C TYR A 187 16.49 -13.12 -18.89
N ILE A 188 16.44 -13.60 -17.66
CA ILE A 188 17.63 -13.60 -16.77
C ILE A 188 18.42 -14.91 -16.91
N GLU A 189 17.77 -15.99 -17.36
CA GLU A 189 18.39 -17.30 -17.57
C GLU A 189 18.87 -17.54 -19.02
N SER A 190 18.65 -16.61 -19.95
CA SER A 190 19.11 -16.64 -21.34
C SER A 190 20.30 -15.69 -21.56
#